data_d4fdf88f3e0838ac12b0f42976fc0f56
#
_entry.id   d4fdf88f3e0838ac12b0f42976fc0f56
#
_cell.length_a   1.000
_cell.length_b   1.000
_cell.length_c   1.000
_cell.angle_alpha   90.00
_cell.angle_beta   90.00
_cell.angle_gamma   90.00
#
_symmetry.space_group_name_H-M   'P 1'
#
loop_
_entity.id
_entity.type
_entity.pdbx_description
1 polymer ?
#
loop_
_entity_poly.entity_id
_entity_poly.type
_entity_poly.pdbx_seq_one_letter_code
_entity_poly.pdbx_strand_id
1 'polypeptide(L)'
;LSRGLGDVYKRQDLLDTVNEWYHNPKNGDLWVMTNGTNPNDLEVKGKTSTYSFDIRNSKNITIENLFFFSSTVKVSSSENIVIQDCNFAFPSTSKRMIGDLGTPEATSLGISGASNKINNSTFRRNLFVYTDGDALRVFGDNNKIENNIFQYIDYSVSELPGLMVSFYVNGDKNIFRKNSISDVQASATLTPGERSEFSYNKVTRTGALQSDGSVFQGTRNYVADSEVHHNYIHDTPKLALRY
;
A
#
# COMPACT_ATOMS: atom_id res chain seq x y z
N LEU A 1 21.24 -17.30 23.66
CA LEU A 1 20.97 -16.08 22.88
C LEU A 1 19.56 -15.57 23.22
N SER A 2 19.47 -14.72 24.23
CA SER A 2 18.22 -14.12 24.68
C SER A 2 17.80 -13.01 23.71
N ARG A 3 16.95 -13.30 22.76
CA ARG A 3 16.40 -12.32 21.81
C ARG A 3 15.02 -11.76 22.23
N GLY A 4 14.59 -11.92 23.46
CA GLY A 4 13.21 -11.60 23.81
C GLY A 4 12.98 -10.48 24.84
N LEU A 5 13.89 -10.23 25.73
CA LEU A 5 13.67 -9.30 26.84
C LEU A 5 14.48 -7.99 26.75
N GLY A 6 15.54 -7.96 25.97
CA GLY A 6 16.36 -6.76 25.79
C GLY A 6 15.73 -5.71 24.88
N ASP A 7 14.88 -6.13 23.94
CA ASP A 7 14.35 -5.22 22.93
C ASP A 7 13.24 -4.29 23.43
N VAL A 8 12.47 -4.72 24.40
CA VAL A 8 11.35 -3.89 24.93
C VAL A 8 11.86 -2.78 25.83
N TYR A 9 12.94 -3.03 26.56
CA TYR A 9 13.51 -2.06 27.49
C TYR A 9 14.39 -1.00 26.80
N LYS A 10 14.94 -1.34 25.63
CA LYS A 10 15.83 -0.46 24.87
C LYS A 10 15.16 0.39 23.79
N ARG A 11 13.88 0.15 23.49
CA ARG A 11 13.19 0.89 22.42
C ARG A 11 12.88 2.34 22.81
N GLN A 12 12.71 2.63 24.08
CA GLN A 12 12.57 3.99 24.58
C GLN A 12 13.86 4.80 24.36
N ASP A 13 15.01 4.17 24.55
CA ASP A 13 16.31 4.80 24.36
C ASP A 13 16.63 5.08 22.88
N LEU A 14 15.83 4.58 21.97
CA LEU A 14 15.95 4.82 20.53
C LEU A 14 15.07 5.98 20.05
N LEU A 15 14.25 6.58 20.92
CA LEU A 15 13.50 7.77 20.59
C LEU A 15 14.42 8.99 20.77
N ASP A 16 15.09 9.38 19.70
CA ASP A 16 16.08 10.46 19.72
C ASP A 16 15.71 11.63 18.80
N THR A 17 14.69 11.47 17.98
CA THR A 17 14.23 12.47 17.04
C THR A 17 12.78 12.90 17.32
N VAL A 18 12.51 14.20 17.21
CA VAL A 18 11.16 14.76 17.43
C VAL A 18 10.14 14.09 16.49
N ASN A 19 8.98 13.75 17.04
CA ASN A 19 7.88 13.00 16.43
C ASN A 19 8.10 11.49 16.29
N GLU A 20 9.21 10.95 16.74
CA GLU A 20 9.30 9.52 16.92
C GLU A 20 8.38 9.06 18.04
N TRP A 21 7.88 7.86 17.91
CA TRP A 21 6.98 7.28 18.91
C TRP A 21 7.21 5.79 19.08
N TYR A 22 6.86 5.30 20.26
CA TYR A 22 6.86 3.88 20.59
C TYR A 22 5.61 3.51 21.39
N HIS A 23 4.90 2.50 20.96
CA HIS A 23 3.78 1.92 21.69
C HIS A 23 4.21 0.62 22.37
N ASN A 24 4.00 0.52 23.67
CA ASN A 24 4.23 -0.70 24.41
C ASN A 24 2.96 -1.56 24.43
N PRO A 25 2.91 -2.67 23.68
CA PRO A 25 1.70 -3.49 23.59
C PRO A 25 1.35 -4.25 24.89
N LYS A 26 2.27 -4.30 25.85
CA LYS A 26 2.04 -5.02 27.11
C LYS A 26 1.19 -4.23 28.11
N ASN A 27 1.35 -2.92 28.15
CA ASN A 27 0.67 -2.05 29.09
C ASN A 27 -0.11 -0.92 28.43
N GLY A 28 -0.01 -0.77 27.10
CA GLY A 28 -0.71 0.24 26.33
C GLY A 28 -0.06 1.63 26.36
N ASP A 29 1.10 1.81 26.97
CA ASP A 29 1.77 3.11 27.02
C ASP A 29 2.22 3.56 25.64
N LEU A 30 1.98 4.81 25.33
CA LEU A 30 2.50 5.49 24.16
C LEU A 30 3.57 6.51 24.57
N TRP A 31 4.75 6.34 24.03
CA TRP A 31 5.90 7.23 24.22
C TRP A 31 6.09 8.06 22.95
N VAL A 32 6.20 9.35 23.09
CA VAL A 32 6.41 10.26 21.96
C VAL A 32 7.56 11.19 22.30
N MET A 33 8.53 11.30 21.39
CA MET A 33 9.60 12.27 21.50
C MET A 33 9.08 13.64 21.08
N THR A 34 9.02 14.55 22.04
CA THR A 34 8.59 15.92 21.81
C THR A 34 9.76 16.88 21.94
N ASN A 35 9.63 18.07 21.38
CA ASN A 35 10.60 19.15 21.52
C ASN A 35 10.42 19.90 22.85
N GLY A 36 10.31 19.17 23.96
CA GLY A 36 10.04 19.77 25.27
C GLY A 36 8.59 20.20 25.49
N THR A 37 7.72 20.05 24.50
CA THR A 37 6.29 20.33 24.62
C THR A 37 5.61 19.21 25.39
N ASN A 38 4.71 19.54 26.29
CA ASN A 38 3.90 18.56 26.99
C ASN A 38 3.00 17.84 25.95
N PRO A 39 3.05 16.49 25.87
CA PRO A 39 2.21 15.73 24.91
C PRO A 39 0.71 16.00 25.06
N ASN A 40 0.25 16.36 26.26
CA ASN A 40 -1.16 16.69 26.49
C ASN A 40 -1.62 17.99 25.82
N ASP A 41 -0.67 18.83 25.41
CA ASP A 41 -0.94 20.07 24.67
C ASP A 41 -0.88 19.85 23.15
N LEU A 42 -0.61 18.64 22.70
CA LEU A 42 -0.50 18.26 21.31
C LEU A 42 -1.75 17.51 20.83
N GLU A 43 -2.15 17.74 19.61
CA GLU A 43 -3.16 16.93 18.96
C GLU A 43 -2.53 15.59 18.48
N VAL A 44 -2.63 14.55 19.31
CA VAL A 44 -2.15 13.21 18.97
C VAL A 44 -3.33 12.36 18.50
N LYS A 45 -3.25 11.86 17.28
CA LYS A 45 -4.27 10.99 16.67
C LYS A 45 -3.72 9.59 16.50
N GLY A 46 -4.47 8.60 16.96
CA GLY A 46 -4.16 7.18 16.78
C GLY A 46 -5.17 6.51 15.85
N LYS A 47 -4.68 5.61 15.01
CA LYS A 47 -5.53 4.76 14.18
C LYS A 47 -6.23 3.72 15.05
N THR A 48 -7.55 3.75 15.09
CA THR A 48 -8.37 2.80 15.84
C THR A 48 -9.12 1.80 14.96
N SER A 49 -9.27 2.10 13.69
CA SER A 49 -9.92 1.23 12.70
C SER A 49 -9.16 1.25 11.39
N THR A 50 -8.90 0.08 10.85
CA THR A 50 -8.20 -0.05 9.56
C THR A 50 -9.10 0.32 8.40
N TYR A 51 -10.32 -0.16 8.41
CA TYR A 51 -11.25 -0.01 7.30
C TYR A 51 -12.45 0.84 7.70
N SER A 52 -12.67 1.93 6.96
CA SER A 52 -13.90 2.72 7.06
C SER A 52 -15.06 2.03 6.34
N PHE A 53 -14.75 1.28 5.29
CA PHE A 53 -15.71 0.45 4.58
C PHE A 53 -15.16 -0.96 4.43
N ASP A 54 -15.91 -1.94 4.87
CA ASP A 54 -15.70 -3.36 4.60
C ASP A 54 -16.91 -3.88 3.80
N ILE A 55 -16.73 -3.95 2.48
CA ILE A 55 -17.79 -4.28 1.52
C ILE A 55 -17.62 -5.73 1.11
N ARG A 56 -18.67 -6.51 1.31
CA ARG A 56 -18.67 -7.94 0.99
C ARG A 56 -19.92 -8.35 0.25
N ASN A 57 -19.78 -9.29 -0.70
CA ASN A 57 -20.90 -9.89 -1.43
C ASN A 57 -21.86 -8.84 -2.03
N SER A 58 -21.31 -7.76 -2.58
CA SER A 58 -22.05 -6.59 -2.99
C SER A 58 -21.85 -6.26 -4.47
N LYS A 59 -22.82 -5.58 -5.05
CA LYS A 59 -22.74 -5.11 -6.44
C LYS A 59 -23.22 -3.68 -6.59
N ASN A 60 -22.69 -2.98 -7.60
CA ASN A 60 -23.15 -1.66 -8.02
C ASN A 60 -23.06 -0.60 -6.92
N ILE A 61 -21.93 -0.56 -6.22
CA ILE A 61 -21.65 0.45 -5.17
C ILE A 61 -20.68 1.48 -5.72
N THR A 62 -20.99 2.75 -5.48
CA THR A 62 -20.07 3.87 -5.74
C THR A 62 -19.70 4.54 -4.44
N ILE A 63 -18.40 4.74 -4.24
CA ILE A 63 -17.80 5.56 -3.18
C ILE A 63 -17.08 6.71 -3.85
N GLU A 64 -17.47 7.94 -3.55
CA GLU A 64 -16.88 9.11 -4.19
C GLU A 64 -16.81 10.34 -3.28
N ASN A 65 -15.84 11.22 -3.60
CA ASN A 65 -15.68 12.51 -2.93
C ASN A 65 -15.47 12.43 -1.41
N LEU A 66 -14.77 11.39 -0.93
CA LEU A 66 -14.48 11.20 0.48
C LEU A 66 -13.00 11.40 0.79
N PHE A 67 -12.74 11.87 2.01
CA PHE A 67 -11.41 11.91 2.57
C PHE A 67 -11.25 10.84 3.65
N PHE A 68 -10.34 9.91 3.40
CA PHE A 68 -9.94 8.86 4.33
C PHE A 68 -8.65 9.27 5.03
N PHE A 69 -8.71 9.48 6.33
CA PHE A 69 -7.53 9.76 7.14
C PHE A 69 -7.23 8.58 8.05
N SER A 70 -6.04 8.02 7.95
CA SER A 70 -5.60 6.83 8.69
C SER A 70 -6.53 5.63 8.60
N SER A 71 -7.31 5.53 7.55
CA SER A 71 -8.19 4.41 7.28
C SER A 71 -8.34 4.19 5.78
N THR A 72 -8.93 3.09 5.40
CA THR A 72 -9.09 2.75 3.99
C THR A 72 -10.34 1.89 3.73
N VAL A 73 -10.41 1.28 2.57
CA VAL A 73 -11.50 0.42 2.15
C VAL A 73 -11.03 -1.02 1.94
N LYS A 74 -11.90 -1.95 2.25
CA LYS A 74 -11.75 -3.36 1.92
C LYS A 74 -12.98 -3.82 1.17
N VAL A 75 -12.74 -4.44 0.02
CA VAL A 75 -13.81 -4.98 -0.82
C VAL A 75 -13.52 -6.46 -1.10
N SER A 76 -14.50 -7.32 -0.98
CA SER A 76 -14.34 -8.75 -1.30
C SER A 76 -15.62 -9.34 -1.87
N SER A 77 -15.51 -10.37 -2.71
CA SER A 77 -16.62 -11.09 -3.30
C SER A 77 -17.66 -10.15 -3.97
N SER A 78 -17.17 -9.12 -4.67
CA SER A 78 -18.01 -8.01 -5.12
C SER A 78 -17.78 -7.69 -6.60
N GLU A 79 -18.71 -7.00 -7.21
CA GLU A 79 -18.72 -6.68 -8.63
C GLU A 79 -19.28 -5.29 -8.91
N ASN A 80 -18.75 -4.63 -9.96
CA ASN A 80 -19.19 -3.29 -10.38
C ASN A 80 -19.06 -2.25 -9.24
N ILE A 81 -17.93 -2.27 -8.56
CA ILE A 81 -17.62 -1.29 -7.53
C ILE A 81 -16.85 -0.13 -8.15
N VAL A 82 -17.25 1.09 -7.84
CA VAL A 82 -16.56 2.30 -8.26
C VAL A 82 -16.05 3.04 -7.05
N ILE A 83 -14.75 3.33 -7.00
CA ILE A 83 -14.13 4.19 -5.99
C ILE A 83 -13.43 5.31 -6.73
N GLN A 84 -13.92 6.53 -6.57
CA GLN A 84 -13.44 7.66 -7.37
C GLN A 84 -13.41 8.97 -6.60
N ASP A 85 -12.51 9.87 -7.06
CA ASP A 85 -12.44 11.25 -6.55
C ASP A 85 -12.24 11.30 -5.02
N CYS A 86 -11.55 10.30 -4.46
CA CYS A 86 -11.29 10.18 -3.03
C CYS A 86 -9.82 10.50 -2.71
N ASN A 87 -9.59 11.00 -1.49
CA ASN A 87 -8.26 11.21 -0.95
C ASN A 87 -8.00 10.23 0.19
N PHE A 88 -6.88 9.53 0.12
CA PHE A 88 -6.43 8.58 1.14
C PHE A 88 -5.09 9.05 1.70
N ALA A 89 -5.08 9.47 2.96
CA ALA A 89 -3.87 9.82 3.68
C ALA A 89 -3.61 8.80 4.79
N PHE A 90 -2.41 8.22 4.81
CA PHE A 90 -2.01 7.14 5.73
C PHE A 90 -2.95 5.91 5.66
N PRO A 91 -3.31 5.42 4.47
CA PRO A 91 -4.36 4.40 4.33
C PRO A 91 -3.91 3.01 4.77
N SER A 92 -2.62 2.73 4.71
CA SER A 92 -2.07 1.42 5.08
C SER A 92 -1.06 1.55 6.22
N THR A 93 -0.90 0.47 6.95
CA THR A 93 -0.03 0.40 8.12
C THR A 93 0.68 -0.95 8.14
N SER A 94 1.99 -0.93 8.27
CA SER A 94 2.77 -2.08 8.67
C SER A 94 2.81 -2.17 10.19
N LYS A 95 2.49 -3.33 10.72
CA LYS A 95 2.57 -3.62 12.16
C LYS A 95 3.88 -4.28 12.56
N ARG A 96 4.73 -4.57 11.59
CA ARG A 96 5.97 -5.30 11.83
C ARG A 96 6.91 -4.57 12.78
N MET A 97 6.98 -3.26 12.68
CA MET A 97 7.80 -2.43 13.58
C MET A 97 7.35 -2.51 15.04
N ILE A 98 6.09 -2.84 15.29
CA ILE A 98 5.55 -3.06 16.63
C ILE A 98 5.50 -4.54 17.02
N GLY A 99 6.13 -5.42 16.22
CA GLY A 99 6.31 -6.85 16.53
C GLY A 99 5.22 -7.78 15.99
N ASP A 100 4.25 -7.27 15.24
CA ASP A 100 3.25 -8.08 14.55
C ASP A 100 3.74 -8.39 13.13
N LEU A 101 4.04 -9.67 12.89
CA LEU A 101 4.51 -10.17 11.59
C LEU A 101 3.37 -10.59 10.66
N GLY A 102 2.15 -10.26 10.99
CA GLY A 102 0.97 -10.55 10.17
C GLY A 102 0.98 -9.85 8.81
N THR A 103 -0.03 -10.14 8.01
CA THR A 103 -0.21 -9.47 6.71
C THR A 103 -0.48 -7.99 6.92
N PRO A 104 0.23 -7.11 6.23
CA PRO A 104 0.01 -5.67 6.31
C PRO A 104 -1.43 -5.30 5.95
N GLU A 105 -1.92 -4.26 6.58
CA GLU A 105 -3.22 -3.70 6.28
C GLU A 105 -3.07 -2.66 5.17
N ALA A 106 -3.74 -2.89 4.06
CA ALA A 106 -3.68 -2.03 2.88
C ALA A 106 -5.07 -1.89 2.24
N THR A 107 -5.20 -0.95 1.33
CA THR A 107 -6.40 -0.85 0.48
C THR A 107 -6.54 -2.13 -0.32
N SER A 108 -7.59 -2.88 -0.06
CA SER A 108 -7.81 -4.19 -0.68
C SER A 108 -9.04 -4.18 -1.56
N LEU A 109 -8.83 -4.37 -2.85
CA LEU A 109 -9.85 -4.56 -3.85
C LEU A 109 -9.82 -6.03 -4.30
N GLY A 110 -10.53 -6.86 -3.56
CA GLY A 110 -10.42 -8.31 -3.62
C GLY A 110 -9.35 -8.84 -2.67
N ILE A 111 -9.47 -10.10 -2.32
CA ILE A 111 -8.53 -10.83 -1.47
C ILE A 111 -8.10 -12.08 -2.22
N SER A 112 -6.88 -12.51 -2.00
CA SER A 112 -6.36 -13.74 -2.58
C SER A 112 -7.27 -14.95 -2.26
N GLY A 113 -7.58 -15.74 -3.27
CA GLY A 113 -8.48 -16.89 -3.18
C GLY A 113 -9.66 -16.78 -4.14
N ALA A 114 -10.12 -17.91 -4.65
CA ALA A 114 -11.07 -17.96 -5.78
C ALA A 114 -12.41 -17.26 -5.50
N SER A 115 -12.87 -17.27 -4.26
CA SER A 115 -14.20 -16.75 -3.88
C SER A 115 -14.18 -15.29 -3.40
N ASN A 116 -13.01 -14.66 -3.25
CA ASN A 116 -12.90 -13.34 -2.61
C ASN A 116 -12.53 -12.23 -3.59
N LYS A 117 -12.66 -12.50 -4.88
CA LYS A 117 -12.27 -11.57 -5.95
C LYS A 117 -13.22 -10.39 -6.07
N ILE A 118 -12.71 -9.33 -6.68
CA ILE A 118 -13.48 -8.19 -7.17
C ILE A 118 -13.41 -8.18 -8.70
N ASN A 119 -14.53 -7.98 -9.37
CA ASN A 119 -14.57 -7.99 -10.83
C ASN A 119 -15.26 -6.76 -11.39
N ASN A 120 -14.93 -6.41 -12.64
CA ASN A 120 -15.59 -5.34 -13.40
C ASN A 120 -15.66 -4.00 -12.64
N SER A 121 -14.66 -3.70 -11.85
CA SER A 121 -14.67 -2.57 -10.91
C SER A 121 -13.67 -1.49 -11.32
N THR A 122 -13.91 -0.27 -10.87
CA THR A 122 -13.10 0.89 -11.26
C THR A 122 -12.61 1.66 -10.05
N PHE A 123 -11.30 1.92 -10.02
CA PHE A 123 -10.61 2.74 -9.05
C PHE A 123 -9.94 3.89 -9.79
N ARG A 124 -10.48 5.13 -9.68
CA ARG A 124 -10.01 6.23 -10.52
C ARG A 124 -10.05 7.59 -9.85
N ARG A 125 -9.14 8.47 -10.30
CA ARG A 125 -9.01 9.86 -9.84
C ARG A 125 -8.93 10.00 -8.33
N ASN A 126 -8.24 9.04 -7.70
CA ASN A 126 -7.97 9.08 -6.28
C ASN A 126 -6.55 9.57 -6.02
N LEU A 127 -6.35 10.20 -4.88
CA LEU A 127 -5.05 10.54 -4.34
C LEU A 127 -4.71 9.63 -3.17
N PHE A 128 -3.54 8.99 -3.24
CA PHE A 128 -2.96 8.18 -2.17
C PHE A 128 -1.65 8.81 -1.71
N VAL A 129 -1.55 9.07 -0.42
CA VAL A 129 -0.31 9.61 0.14
C VAL A 129 0.05 8.93 1.47
N TYR A 130 1.36 8.78 1.67
CA TYR A 130 1.96 8.31 2.92
C TYR A 130 1.48 6.91 3.34
N THR A 131 1.73 5.92 2.49
CA THR A 131 1.49 4.53 2.87
C THR A 131 2.72 3.97 3.60
N ASP A 132 2.51 3.32 4.72
CA ASP A 132 3.55 2.61 5.47
C ASP A 132 3.68 1.14 5.04
N GLY A 133 3.13 0.80 3.96
CA GLY A 133 3.10 -0.51 3.36
C GLY A 133 2.54 -0.42 1.95
N ASP A 134 2.04 -1.53 1.44
CA ASP A 134 1.40 -1.59 0.12
C ASP A 134 0.39 -0.46 -0.06
N ALA A 135 0.39 0.13 -1.23
CA ALA A 135 -0.63 1.13 -1.57
C ALA A 135 -1.96 0.48 -1.91
N LEU A 136 -1.92 -0.55 -2.74
CA LEU A 136 -3.12 -1.13 -3.31
C LEU A 136 -2.93 -2.61 -3.65
N ARG A 137 -3.90 -3.43 -3.24
CA ARG A 137 -4.02 -4.83 -3.63
C ARG A 137 -5.29 -5.04 -4.42
N VAL A 138 -5.15 -5.53 -5.65
CA VAL A 138 -6.26 -5.90 -6.52
C VAL A 138 -6.17 -7.39 -6.82
N PHE A 139 -7.22 -8.13 -6.48
CA PHE A 139 -7.38 -9.54 -6.80
C PHE A 139 -8.70 -9.76 -7.50
N GLY A 140 -8.66 -10.03 -8.78
CA GLY A 140 -9.85 -10.25 -9.59
C GLY A 140 -9.66 -9.79 -11.02
N ASP A 141 -10.72 -9.83 -11.79
CA ASP A 141 -10.65 -9.77 -13.22
C ASP A 141 -11.41 -8.55 -13.80
N ASN A 142 -10.93 -8.03 -14.94
CA ASN A 142 -11.54 -6.92 -15.66
C ASN A 142 -11.67 -5.61 -14.85
N ASN A 143 -10.75 -5.34 -13.94
CA ASN A 143 -10.76 -4.12 -13.14
C ASN A 143 -9.95 -3.01 -13.82
N LYS A 144 -10.31 -1.76 -13.55
CA LYS A 144 -9.63 -0.56 -14.07
C LYS A 144 -9.08 0.29 -12.93
N ILE A 145 -7.78 0.50 -12.93
CA ILE A 145 -7.06 1.38 -12.02
C ILE A 145 -6.48 2.51 -12.87
N GLU A 146 -7.12 3.66 -12.87
CA GLU A 146 -6.78 4.70 -13.84
C GLU A 146 -6.84 6.13 -13.29
N ASN A 147 -5.94 6.99 -13.78
CA ASN A 147 -5.89 8.40 -13.43
C ASN A 147 -5.74 8.67 -11.92
N ASN A 148 -5.06 7.80 -11.18
CA ASN A 148 -4.79 8.01 -9.77
C ASN A 148 -3.41 8.63 -9.56
N ILE A 149 -3.23 9.28 -8.42
CA ILE A 149 -1.94 9.79 -7.95
C ILE A 149 -1.55 9.02 -6.70
N PHE A 150 -0.34 8.46 -6.70
CA PHE A 150 0.24 7.73 -5.59
C PHE A 150 1.59 8.36 -5.24
N GLN A 151 1.72 8.88 -4.02
CA GLN A 151 2.94 9.54 -3.54
C GLN A 151 3.34 9.08 -2.15
N TYR A 152 4.65 8.98 -1.93
CA TYR A 152 5.21 8.54 -0.65
C TYR A 152 4.67 7.18 -0.23
N ILE A 153 4.90 6.21 -1.10
CA ILE A 153 4.37 4.86 -0.97
C ILE A 153 5.42 3.96 -0.33
N ASP A 154 4.95 3.16 0.64
CA ASP A 154 5.77 2.12 1.27
C ASP A 154 7.03 2.69 1.94
N TYR A 155 6.87 3.81 2.65
CA TYR A 155 7.99 4.64 3.09
C TYR A 155 8.86 4.00 4.18
N SER A 156 8.36 3.06 4.96
CA SER A 156 9.15 2.34 5.96
C SER A 156 9.76 1.05 5.44
N VAL A 157 9.23 0.47 4.38
CA VAL A 157 9.63 -0.83 3.79
C VAL A 157 9.73 -1.94 4.83
N SER A 158 8.84 -1.93 5.78
CA SER A 158 8.92 -2.78 6.98
C SER A 158 7.97 -3.97 6.97
N GLU A 159 7.24 -4.21 5.90
CA GLU A 159 6.12 -5.16 5.89
C GLU A 159 6.53 -6.62 5.98
N LEU A 160 7.25 -7.10 4.98
CA LEU A 160 7.54 -8.52 4.82
C LEU A 160 9.02 -8.79 4.55
N PRO A 161 9.55 -9.93 4.97
CA PRO A 161 10.86 -10.38 4.48
C PRO A 161 10.76 -10.76 3.01
N GLY A 162 11.79 -10.42 2.23
CA GLY A 162 11.90 -10.74 0.81
C GLY A 162 11.52 -9.58 -0.11
N LEU A 163 11.04 -9.90 -1.29
CA LEU A 163 10.64 -8.92 -2.28
C LEU A 163 9.34 -8.24 -1.85
N MET A 164 9.43 -6.97 -1.52
CA MET A 164 8.25 -6.16 -1.22
C MET A 164 7.71 -5.51 -2.48
N VAL A 165 6.39 -5.44 -2.59
CA VAL A 165 5.67 -4.93 -3.75
C VAL A 165 4.64 -3.92 -3.29
N SER A 166 4.69 -2.72 -3.85
CA SER A 166 3.78 -1.65 -3.43
C SER A 166 2.39 -1.72 -4.07
N PHE A 167 2.28 -2.36 -5.25
CA PHE A 167 1.02 -2.54 -5.96
C PHE A 167 0.87 -3.97 -6.46
N TYR A 168 -0.09 -4.70 -5.91
CA TYR A 168 -0.48 -6.01 -6.42
C TYR A 168 -1.70 -5.86 -7.33
N VAL A 169 -1.55 -6.22 -8.60
CA VAL A 169 -2.67 -6.20 -9.57
C VAL A 169 -2.81 -7.59 -10.17
N ASN A 170 -3.29 -8.52 -9.36
CA ASN A 170 -3.39 -9.93 -9.71
C ASN A 170 -4.78 -10.27 -10.25
N GLY A 171 -4.81 -11.13 -11.25
CA GLY A 171 -6.00 -11.59 -11.95
C GLY A 171 -5.87 -11.39 -13.43
N ASP A 172 -6.98 -11.40 -14.13
CA ASP A 172 -7.04 -11.42 -15.58
C ASP A 172 -7.63 -10.12 -16.15
N LYS A 173 -7.06 -9.64 -17.26
CA LYS A 173 -7.57 -8.49 -18.03
C LYS A 173 -7.75 -7.21 -17.20
N ASN A 174 -6.91 -6.99 -16.23
CA ASN A 174 -6.90 -5.74 -15.48
C ASN A 174 -6.19 -4.63 -16.27
N ILE A 175 -6.67 -3.41 -16.14
CA ILE A 175 -6.09 -2.23 -16.76
C ILE A 175 -5.54 -1.32 -15.68
N PHE A 176 -4.24 -1.05 -15.72
CA PHE A 176 -3.54 -0.10 -14.85
C PHE A 176 -2.92 0.99 -15.72
N ARG A 177 -3.59 2.14 -15.84
CA ARG A 177 -3.16 3.15 -16.79
C ARG A 177 -3.33 4.59 -16.32
N LYS A 178 -2.53 5.47 -16.91
CA LYS A 178 -2.57 6.92 -16.67
C LYS A 178 -2.43 7.30 -15.19
N ASN A 179 -1.77 6.45 -14.41
CA ASN A 179 -1.47 6.75 -13.01
C ASN A 179 -0.15 7.50 -12.89
N SER A 180 -0.06 8.38 -11.91
CA SER A 180 1.18 9.02 -11.50
C SER A 180 1.65 8.39 -10.19
N ILE A 181 2.86 7.81 -10.20
CA ILE A 181 3.45 7.10 -9.06
C ILE A 181 4.80 7.73 -8.77
N SER A 182 5.01 8.16 -7.54
CA SER A 182 6.29 8.74 -7.14
C SER A 182 6.66 8.44 -5.70
N ASP A 183 7.96 8.47 -5.44
CA ASP A 183 8.51 8.32 -4.09
C ASP A 183 8.11 6.97 -3.45
N VAL A 184 8.38 5.88 -4.17
CA VAL A 184 8.10 4.51 -3.75
C VAL A 184 9.37 3.86 -3.23
N GLN A 185 9.33 3.28 -2.05
CA GLN A 185 10.53 2.81 -1.36
C GLN A 185 10.78 1.31 -1.49
N ALA A 186 9.77 0.52 -1.81
CA ALA A 186 9.85 -0.93 -1.89
C ALA A 186 10.73 -1.47 -3.04
N SER A 187 11.04 -2.75 -2.98
CA SER A 187 11.85 -3.47 -3.97
C SER A 187 11.23 -3.45 -5.36
N ALA A 188 9.96 -3.81 -5.46
CA ALA A 188 9.20 -3.80 -6.69
C ALA A 188 8.03 -2.84 -6.58
N THR A 189 7.82 -2.03 -7.61
CA THR A 189 6.71 -1.09 -7.56
C THR A 189 5.39 -1.79 -7.87
N LEU A 190 5.32 -2.57 -8.95
CA LEU A 190 4.09 -3.19 -9.39
C LEU A 190 4.30 -4.61 -9.90
N THR A 191 3.44 -5.53 -9.47
CA THR A 191 3.34 -6.88 -10.05
C THR A 191 2.05 -7.00 -10.87
N PRO A 192 2.16 -7.28 -12.16
CA PRO A 192 1.01 -7.47 -13.02
C PRO A 192 0.39 -8.86 -12.91
N GLY A 193 -0.88 -8.98 -13.32
CA GLY A 193 -1.56 -10.23 -13.59
C GLY A 193 -1.57 -10.61 -15.07
N GLU A 194 -2.29 -11.66 -15.44
CA GLU A 194 -2.38 -12.19 -16.82
C GLU A 194 -3.20 -11.27 -17.74
N ARG A 195 -2.88 -11.27 -19.03
CA ARG A 195 -3.61 -10.55 -20.09
C ARG A 195 -3.99 -9.12 -19.72
N SER A 196 -3.15 -8.48 -18.91
CA SER A 196 -3.41 -7.17 -18.32
C SER A 196 -2.63 -6.08 -19.04
N GLU A 197 -3.16 -4.86 -19.01
CA GLU A 197 -2.55 -3.69 -19.64
C GLU A 197 -1.96 -2.74 -18.59
N PHE A 198 -0.69 -2.37 -18.78
CA PHE A 198 0.03 -1.38 -17.96
C PHE A 198 0.55 -0.28 -18.88
N SER A 199 -0.19 0.82 -18.98
CA SER A 199 0.09 1.80 -20.01
C SER A 199 -0.07 3.25 -19.56
N TYR A 200 0.69 4.14 -20.20
CA TYR A 200 0.61 5.58 -20.01
C TYR A 200 0.82 6.03 -18.55
N ASN A 201 1.50 5.25 -17.73
CA ASN A 201 1.80 5.64 -16.36
C ASN A 201 3.08 6.47 -16.32
N LYS A 202 3.11 7.44 -15.41
CA LYS A 202 4.33 8.13 -15.02
C LYS A 202 4.82 7.52 -13.70
N VAL A 203 6.05 7.00 -13.69
CA VAL A 203 6.65 6.37 -12.51
C VAL A 203 8.03 6.97 -12.27
N THR A 204 8.23 7.51 -11.08
CA THR A 204 9.48 8.20 -10.75
C THR A 204 9.89 8.01 -9.30
N ARG A 205 11.19 8.06 -9.04
CA ARG A 205 11.80 7.94 -7.69
C ARG A 205 11.31 6.72 -6.94
N THR A 206 11.57 5.53 -7.51
CA THR A 206 11.14 4.26 -6.93
C THR A 206 12.33 3.45 -6.42
N GLY A 207 12.10 2.60 -5.43
CA GLY A 207 13.08 1.64 -4.92
C GLY A 207 14.26 2.28 -4.18
N ALA A 208 14.02 3.36 -3.46
CA ALA A 208 15.10 4.09 -2.80
C ALA A 208 15.65 3.36 -1.56
N LEU A 209 14.85 2.56 -0.87
CA LEU A 209 15.28 1.87 0.35
C LEU A 209 15.62 0.39 0.14
N GLN A 210 15.09 -0.25 -0.87
CA GLN A 210 15.40 -1.65 -1.17
C GLN A 210 16.04 -1.81 -2.53
N SER A 211 17.09 -2.62 -2.62
CA SER A 211 17.93 -2.75 -3.80
C SER A 211 17.46 -3.76 -4.84
N ASP A 212 16.65 -4.75 -4.49
CA ASP A 212 16.15 -5.77 -5.43
C ASP A 212 14.89 -5.32 -6.16
N GLY A 213 14.53 -6.02 -7.24
CA GLY A 213 13.30 -5.81 -8.00
C GLY A 213 13.39 -4.77 -9.12
N SER A 214 12.24 -4.39 -9.60
CA SER A 214 12.05 -3.50 -10.74
C SER A 214 10.76 -2.68 -10.62
N VAL A 215 10.58 -1.71 -11.48
CA VAL A 215 9.31 -0.95 -11.51
C VAL A 215 8.15 -1.89 -11.87
N PHE A 216 8.26 -2.61 -12.97
CA PHE A 216 7.33 -3.68 -13.33
C PHE A 216 8.01 -5.03 -13.10
N GLN A 217 7.57 -5.74 -12.08
CA GLN A 217 8.13 -7.02 -11.69
C GLN A 217 7.22 -8.15 -12.15
N GLY A 218 7.55 -8.75 -13.28
CA GLY A 218 6.96 -10.01 -13.72
C GLY A 218 7.57 -11.17 -12.95
N THR A 219 6.77 -12.07 -12.48
CA THR A 219 7.24 -13.31 -11.85
C THR A 219 6.47 -14.49 -12.39
N ARG A 220 7.18 -15.42 -13.01
CA ARG A 220 6.61 -16.67 -13.56
C ARG A 220 5.56 -16.41 -14.67
N ASN A 221 4.65 -17.35 -14.84
CA ASN A 221 3.60 -17.31 -15.87
C ASN A 221 2.45 -16.34 -15.55
N TYR A 222 2.50 -15.62 -14.43
CA TYR A 222 1.42 -14.70 -14.01
C TYR A 222 1.30 -13.44 -14.87
N VAL A 223 2.21 -13.23 -15.80
CA VAL A 223 2.21 -12.08 -16.71
C VAL A 223 1.97 -12.47 -18.17
N ALA A 224 1.52 -13.70 -18.41
CA ALA A 224 1.29 -14.16 -19.75
C ALA A 224 0.33 -13.25 -20.52
N ASP A 225 0.69 -12.95 -21.77
CA ASP A 225 -0.09 -12.12 -22.70
C ASP A 225 -0.42 -10.72 -22.17
N SER A 226 0.38 -10.21 -21.25
CA SER A 226 0.20 -8.86 -20.70
C SER A 226 1.00 -7.82 -21.49
N GLU A 227 0.47 -6.61 -21.57
CA GLU A 227 1.08 -5.50 -22.31
C GLU A 227 1.61 -4.43 -21.36
N VAL A 228 2.88 -4.06 -21.53
CA VAL A 228 3.52 -2.93 -20.83
C VAL A 228 4.03 -1.95 -21.86
N HIS A 229 3.34 -0.82 -22.05
CA HIS A 229 3.67 0.14 -23.10
C HIS A 229 3.39 1.58 -22.73
N HIS A 230 4.02 2.53 -23.42
CA HIS A 230 3.82 3.99 -23.30
C HIS A 230 3.95 4.50 -21.85
N ASN A 231 4.74 3.84 -21.01
CA ASN A 231 5.02 4.33 -19.66
C ASN A 231 6.24 5.24 -19.65
N TYR A 232 6.20 6.30 -18.88
CA TYR A 232 7.31 7.19 -18.65
C TYR A 232 7.94 6.91 -17.29
N ILE A 233 9.09 6.23 -17.30
CA ILE A 233 9.82 5.82 -16.10
C ILE A 233 11.14 6.59 -16.05
N HIS A 234 11.39 7.31 -14.96
CA HIS A 234 12.61 8.07 -14.78
C HIS A 234 13.00 8.23 -13.32
N ASP A 235 14.24 8.69 -13.07
CA ASP A 235 14.79 8.93 -11.74
C ASP A 235 14.64 7.70 -10.81
N THR A 236 14.89 6.51 -11.34
CA THR A 236 14.87 5.26 -10.57
C THR A 236 16.20 4.53 -10.71
N PRO A 237 16.79 4.06 -9.60
CA PRO A 237 17.97 3.21 -9.66
C PRO A 237 17.65 1.76 -10.08
N LYS A 238 16.39 1.45 -10.28
CA LYS A 238 15.90 0.11 -10.57
C LYS A 238 15.76 -0.15 -12.07
N LEU A 239 15.68 -1.44 -12.41
CA LEU A 239 15.25 -1.85 -13.74
C LEU A 239 13.81 -1.38 -13.98
N ALA A 240 13.54 -0.88 -15.18
CA ALA A 240 12.17 -0.52 -15.55
C ALA A 240 11.26 -1.77 -15.60
N LEU A 241 11.80 -2.86 -16.12
CA LEU A 241 11.07 -4.08 -16.37
C LEU A 241 11.92 -5.31 -16.07
N ARG A 242 11.38 -6.29 -15.40
CA ARG A 242 11.98 -7.59 -15.13
C ARG A 242 10.96 -8.70 -15.29
N TYR A 243 11.29 -9.72 -16.11
CA TYR A 243 10.53 -10.94 -16.31
C TYR A 243 11.24 -12.14 -15.71
#